data_0f6a257c562f6bdb1731e0d187f79d53
#
_entry.id   0f6a257c562f6bdb1731e0d187f79d53
#
_cell.length_a   1.000
_cell.length_b   1.000
_cell.length_c   1.000
_cell.angle_alpha   90.00
_cell.angle_beta   90.00
_cell.angle_gamma   90.00
#
_symmetry.space_group_name_H-M   'P 1'
#
loop_
_entity.id
_entity.type
_entity.pdbx_description
1 polymer ?
#
loop_
_entity_poly.entity_id
_entity_poly.type
_entity_poly.pdbx_seq_one_letter_code
_entity_poly.pdbx_strand_id
1 'polypeptide(L)' 'MIDFIQEFIDSKSLSENSRNAYFYDLQQFVEAVDGKVSKEKLALYEHSLASLKTSAKKRKISAVNQFLYFLYY' A
#
# COMPACT_ATOMS: atom_id res chain seq x y z
N MET A 1 -7.70 3.75 9.17
CA MET A 1 -6.83 2.89 8.35
C MET A 1 -5.36 3.31 8.37
N ILE A 2 -5.08 4.62 8.43
CA ILE A 2 -3.68 5.08 8.51
C ILE A 2 -2.96 4.53 9.73
N ASP A 3 -3.65 4.40 10.86
CA ASP A 3 -3.05 3.85 12.09
C ASP A 3 -2.57 2.40 11.89
N PHE A 4 -3.23 1.64 11.03
CA PHE A 4 -2.86 0.27 10.76
C PHE A 4 -1.60 0.14 9.90
N ILE A 5 -1.24 1.20 9.17
CA ILE A 5 -0.01 1.21 8.38
C ILE A 5 1.19 1.04 9.31
N GLN A 6 1.22 1.76 10.41
CA GLN A 6 2.32 1.69 11.36
C GLN A 6 2.39 0.29 11.99
N GLU A 7 1.25 -0.27 12.38
CA GLU A 7 1.20 -1.62 12.94
C GLU A 7 1.70 -2.66 11.95
N PHE A 8 1.29 -2.53 10.68
CA PHE A 8 1.73 -3.44 9.63
C PHE A 8 3.24 -3.37 9.44
N ILE A 9 3.79 -2.16 9.38
CA ILE A 9 5.22 -1.97 9.17
C ILE A 9 6.00 -2.51 10.37
N ASP A 10 5.52 -2.27 11.58
CA ASP A 10 6.18 -2.74 12.79
C ASP A 10 6.16 -4.27 12.91
N SER A 11 5.17 -4.92 12.30
CA SER A 11 5.09 -6.38 12.30
C SER A 11 6.11 -7.04 11.38
N LYS A 12 6.78 -6.26 10.54
CA LYS A 12 7.78 -6.75 9.59
C LYS A 12 9.17 -6.32 10.00
N SER A 13 10.14 -7.20 9.81
CA SER A 13 11.56 -6.89 10.10
C SER A 13 12.18 -6.20 8.90
N LEU A 14 11.79 -4.96 8.66
CA LEU A 14 12.26 -4.19 7.53
C LEU A 14 13.39 -3.25 7.92
N SER A 15 14.29 -2.98 6.96
CA SER A 15 15.29 -1.93 7.13
C SER A 15 14.60 -0.57 7.16
N GLU A 16 15.29 0.44 7.68
CA GLU A 16 14.73 1.80 7.77
C GLU A 16 14.28 2.32 6.41
N ASN A 17 15.08 2.11 5.37
CA ASN A 17 14.72 2.56 4.02
C ASN A 17 13.47 1.86 3.51
N SER A 18 13.34 0.55 3.75
CA SER A 18 12.15 -0.21 3.34
C SER A 18 10.92 0.23 4.12
N ARG A 19 11.08 0.50 5.43
CA ARG A 19 9.97 0.99 6.26
C ARG A 19 9.42 2.30 5.70
N ASN A 20 10.31 3.23 5.38
CA ASN A 20 9.91 4.53 4.86
C ASN A 20 9.22 4.40 3.49
N ALA A 21 9.74 3.54 2.62
CA ALA A 21 9.16 3.31 1.30
C ALA A 21 7.76 2.70 1.41
N TYR A 22 7.58 1.69 2.23
CA TYR A 22 6.29 1.06 2.44
C TYR A 22 5.29 2.03 3.08
N PHE A 23 5.72 2.79 4.06
CA PHE A 23 4.85 3.76 4.70
C PHE A 23 4.32 4.77 3.68
N TYR A 24 5.21 5.30 2.86
CA TYR A 24 4.83 6.26 1.82
C TYR A 24 3.86 5.64 0.81
N ASP A 25 4.18 4.44 0.32
CA ASP A 25 3.33 3.76 -0.67
C ASP A 25 1.94 3.47 -0.10
N LEU A 26 1.87 3.00 1.14
CA LEU A 26 0.60 2.66 1.76
C LEU A 26 -0.21 3.90 2.12
N GLN A 27 0.45 4.98 2.51
CA GLN A 27 -0.22 6.25 2.76
C GLN A 27 -0.89 6.75 1.47
N GLN A 28 -0.19 6.68 0.34
CA GLN A 28 -0.76 7.05 -0.94
C GLN A 28 -1.97 6.19 -1.29
N PHE A 29 -1.87 4.89 -1.03
CA PHE A 29 -2.98 3.98 -1.27
C PHE A 29 -4.21 4.35 -0.43
N VAL A 30 -4.02 4.59 0.87
CA VAL A 30 -5.12 4.94 1.77
C VAL A 30 -5.78 6.24 1.32
N GLU A 31 -5.00 7.22 0.90
CA GLU A 31 -5.55 8.48 0.38
C GLU A 31 -6.32 8.26 -0.92
N ALA A 32 -5.81 7.39 -1.80
CA ALA A 32 -6.46 7.10 -3.09
C ALA A 32 -7.82 6.42 -2.90
N VAL A 33 -7.96 5.56 -1.90
CA VAL A 33 -9.22 4.88 -1.64
C VAL A 33 -10.08 5.59 -0.60
N ASP A 34 -9.63 6.75 -0.14
CA ASP A 34 -10.34 7.60 0.83
C ASP A 34 -10.71 6.83 2.10
N GLY A 35 -9.80 5.99 2.55
CA GLY A 35 -9.98 5.20 3.78
C GLY A 35 -10.95 4.04 3.66
N LYS A 36 -11.55 3.82 2.50
CA LYS A 36 -12.52 2.73 2.27
C LYS A 36 -12.09 1.89 1.08
N VAL A 37 -11.80 0.63 1.34
CA VAL A 37 -11.37 -0.29 0.29
C VAL A 37 -12.59 -0.88 -0.40
N SER A 38 -12.64 -0.77 -1.74
CA SER A 38 -13.66 -1.37 -2.58
C SER A 38 -13.02 -1.80 -3.90
N LYS A 39 -13.70 -2.68 -4.63
CA LYS A 39 -13.19 -3.12 -5.93
C LYS A 39 -13.00 -1.94 -6.88
N GLU A 40 -13.96 -1.01 -6.88
CA GLU A 40 -13.88 0.16 -7.75
C GLU A 40 -12.69 1.05 -7.40
N LYS A 41 -12.49 1.30 -6.12
CA LYS A 41 -11.37 2.14 -5.67
C LYS A 41 -10.02 1.46 -5.89
N LEU A 42 -9.96 0.15 -5.70
CA LEU A 42 -8.74 -0.60 -6.02
C LEU A 42 -8.41 -0.53 -7.50
N ALA A 43 -9.43 -0.65 -8.38
CA ALA A 43 -9.22 -0.54 -9.81
C ALA A 43 -8.73 0.86 -10.19
N LEU A 44 -9.30 1.89 -9.60
CA LEU A 44 -8.87 3.27 -9.83
C LEU A 44 -7.43 3.48 -9.38
N TYR A 45 -7.06 2.93 -8.24
CA TYR A 45 -5.70 3.03 -7.72
C TYR A 45 -4.71 2.34 -8.66
N GLU A 46 -5.02 1.11 -9.09
CA GLU A 46 -4.17 0.38 -10.03
C GLU A 46 -4.03 1.13 -11.35
N HIS A 47 -5.12 1.70 -11.84
CA HIS A 47 -5.09 2.48 -13.07
C HIS A 47 -4.19 3.71 -12.92
N SER A 48 -4.19 4.35 -11.75
CA SER A 48 -3.33 5.50 -11.49
C SER A 48 -1.85 5.15 -11.52
N LEU A 49 -1.51 3.87 -11.35
CA LEU A 49 -0.13 3.40 -11.38
C LEU A 49 0.35 3.06 -12.80
N ALA A 50 -0.54 3.12 -13.79
CA ALA A 50 -0.22 2.70 -15.16
C ALA A 50 0.94 3.51 -15.77
N SER A 51 1.13 4.75 -15.34
CA SER A 51 2.20 5.62 -15.84
C SER A 51 3.56 5.35 -15.19
N LEU A 52 3.60 4.51 -14.15
CA LEU A 52 4.83 4.21 -13.45
C LEU A 52 5.64 3.13 -14.14
N LYS A 53 6.94 3.09 -13.85
CA LYS A 53 7.80 2.00 -14.30
C LYS A 53 7.31 0.69 -13.69
N THR A 54 7.52 -0.41 -14.42
CA THR A 54 7.07 -1.72 -14.02
C THR A 54 7.56 -2.11 -12.61
N SER A 55 8.82 -1.82 -12.29
CA SER A 55 9.39 -2.15 -10.98
C SER A 55 8.70 -1.40 -9.84
N ALA A 56 8.46 -0.10 -10.03
CA ALA A 56 7.76 0.72 -9.03
C ALA A 56 6.31 0.27 -8.86
N LYS A 57 5.64 -0.03 -9.97
CA LYS A 57 4.26 -0.52 -9.95
C LYS A 57 4.16 -1.83 -9.19
N LYS A 58 5.05 -2.79 -9.48
CA LYS A 58 5.05 -4.08 -8.78
C LYS A 58 5.28 -3.92 -7.28
N ARG A 59 6.21 -3.05 -6.89
CA ARG A 59 6.48 -2.81 -5.48
C ARG A 59 5.24 -2.26 -4.77
N LYS A 60 4.57 -1.28 -5.36
CA LYS A 60 3.40 -0.66 -4.74
C LYS A 60 2.24 -1.65 -4.65
N ILE A 61 1.99 -2.43 -5.69
CA ILE A 61 0.93 -3.44 -5.67
C ILE A 61 1.22 -4.52 -4.63
N SER A 62 2.48 -4.96 -4.55
CA SER A 62 2.88 -5.94 -3.55
C SER A 62 2.67 -5.43 -2.13
N ALA A 63 3.06 -4.18 -1.86
CA ALA A 63 2.87 -3.58 -0.54
C ALA A 63 1.39 -3.50 -0.18
N VAL A 64 0.54 -3.08 -1.12
CA VAL A 64 -0.90 -3.00 -0.91
C VAL A 64 -1.49 -4.38 -0.63
N ASN A 65 -1.12 -5.38 -1.43
CA ASN A 65 -1.64 -6.74 -1.23
C ASN A 65 -1.26 -7.29 0.15
N GLN A 66 -0.03 -7.09 0.58
CA GLN A 66 0.42 -7.53 1.89
C GLN A 66 -0.31 -6.79 3.01
N PHE A 67 -0.55 -5.50 2.84
CA PHE A 67 -1.27 -4.69 3.81
C PHE A 67 -2.73 -5.15 3.93
N LEU A 68 -3.39 -5.40 2.80
CA LEU A 68 -4.76 -5.90 2.81
C LEU A 68 -4.85 -7.28 3.46
N TYR A 69 -3.88 -8.13 3.19
CA TYR A 69 -3.80 -9.42 3.86
C TYR A 69 -3.69 -9.26 5.38
N PHE A 70 -2.83 -8.35 5.82
CA PHE A 70 -2.67 -8.05 7.24
C PHE A 70 -3.97 -7.57 7.88
N LEU A 71 -4.73 -6.72 7.17
CA LEU A 71 -5.96 -6.13 7.72
C LEU A 71 -7.10 -7.13 7.81
N TYR A 72 -7.21 -8.06 6.85
CA TYR A 72 -8.40 -8.90 6.71
C TYR A 72 -8.16 -10.38 6.99
N TYR A 73 -6.94 -10.79 7.19
CA TYR A 73 -6.58 -12.16 7.50
C TYR A 73 -5.65 -12.24 8.70
#